data_116783933773b3ab5af80476b3168147
#
_entry.id   116783933773b3ab5af80476b3168147
#
_cell.length_a   1.000
_cell.length_b   1.000
_cell.length_c   1.000
_cell.angle_alpha   90.00
_cell.angle_beta   90.00
_cell.angle_gamma   90.00
#
_symmetry.space_group_name_H-M   'P 1'
#
loop_
_entity.id
_entity.type
_entity.pdbx_description
1 polymer ?
#
loop_
_entity_poly.entity_id
_entity_poly.type
_entity_poly.pdbx_seq_one_letter_code
_entity_poly.pdbx_strand_id
1 'polypeptide(L)'
;MCIRDSNKVVGEWLAKQGYDYIRPEFTYGKSRIDFYMEKGEQKYLLEVKGCTLEVDGIGYFPDAPTERGVKHLHELAQAQQAGYRCAVAFVIQMEGITEVRPNVSTQPEFGTALAEAKAAGVRVLFLLCRVGRDSLEIVEQREG
;
A
#
# COMPACT_ATOMS: atom_id res chain seq x y z
N MET A 1 -11.76 8.32 -9.41
CA MET A 1 -11.27 8.45 -8.03
C MET A 1 -9.75 8.63 -8.04
N CYS A 2 -9.21 9.54 -7.26
CA CYS A 2 -7.78 9.85 -7.27
C CYS A 2 -7.06 9.26 -6.05
N ILE A 3 -5.73 9.36 -6.03
CA ILE A 3 -4.89 8.79 -4.96
C ILE A 3 -5.19 9.40 -3.58
N ARG A 4 -5.68 10.65 -3.52
CA ARG A 4 -6.07 11.28 -2.25
C ARG A 4 -7.22 10.53 -1.60
N ASP A 5 -8.14 10.01 -2.42
CA ASP A 5 -9.28 9.24 -1.93
C ASP A 5 -8.80 7.92 -1.34
N SER A 6 -7.76 7.31 -1.92
CA SER A 6 -7.15 6.10 -1.37
C SER A 6 -6.59 6.34 0.03
N ASN A 7 -5.85 7.44 0.22
CA ASN A 7 -5.27 7.76 1.53
C ASN A 7 -6.35 8.06 2.57
N LYS A 8 -7.40 8.80 2.17
CA LYS A 8 -8.52 9.09 3.06
C LYS A 8 -9.21 7.79 3.52
N VAL A 9 -9.49 6.91 2.58
CA VAL A 9 -10.17 5.64 2.85
C VAL A 9 -9.31 4.74 3.74
N VAL A 10 -8.01 4.69 3.50
CA VAL A 10 -7.08 3.92 4.33
C VAL A 10 -7.01 4.50 5.74
N GLY A 11 -6.97 5.83 5.88
CA GLY A 11 -6.98 6.47 7.19
C GLY A 11 -8.22 6.11 8.00
N GLU A 12 -9.39 6.10 7.37
CA GLU A 12 -10.65 5.70 8.01
C GLU A 12 -10.61 4.23 8.42
N TRP A 13 -10.07 3.37 7.55
CA TRP A 13 -9.92 1.94 7.83
C TRP A 13 -8.94 1.69 8.98
N LEU A 14 -7.79 2.38 9.00
CA LEU A 14 -6.80 2.26 10.06
C LEU A 14 -7.38 2.62 11.43
N ALA A 15 -8.26 3.62 11.49
CA ALA A 15 -8.89 4.05 12.74
C ALA A 15 -9.69 2.93 13.39
N LYS A 16 -10.09 1.90 12.64
CA LYS A 16 -10.85 0.75 13.12
C LYS A 16 -9.97 -0.46 13.44
N GLN A 17 -8.64 -0.37 13.28
CA GLN A 17 -7.74 -1.51 13.43
C GLN A 17 -7.10 -1.65 14.80
N GLY A 18 -7.41 -0.75 15.73
CA GLY A 18 -6.94 -0.87 17.10
C GLY A 18 -5.54 -0.34 17.38
N TYR A 19 -5.02 0.52 16.53
CA TYR A 19 -3.73 1.18 16.78
C TYR A 19 -3.88 2.23 17.89
N ASP A 20 -2.83 2.39 18.70
CA ASP A 20 -2.81 3.39 19.78
C ASP A 20 -2.57 4.78 19.23
N TYR A 21 -1.87 4.89 18.08
CA TYR A 21 -1.52 6.16 17.47
C TYR A 21 -1.43 5.99 15.95
N ILE A 22 -1.95 6.95 15.21
CA ILE A 22 -1.91 6.96 13.74
C ILE A 22 -1.51 8.37 13.30
N ARG A 23 -0.44 8.47 12.51
CA ARG A 23 0.02 9.74 11.97
C ARG A 23 0.15 9.66 10.46
N PRO A 24 -0.68 10.40 9.70
CA PRO A 24 -0.53 10.48 8.26
C PRO A 24 0.69 11.35 7.89
N GLU A 25 1.22 11.12 6.70
CA GLU A 25 2.32 11.90 6.12
C GLU A 25 3.56 11.95 7.01
N PHE A 26 4.03 10.77 7.39
CA PHE A 26 5.18 10.63 8.27
C PHE A 26 6.49 10.70 7.48
N THR A 27 7.43 11.53 7.93
CA THR A 27 8.76 11.61 7.30
C THR A 27 9.66 10.52 7.86
N TYR A 28 10.17 9.65 6.98
CA TYR A 28 11.16 8.64 7.30
C TYR A 28 12.38 8.87 6.42
N GLY A 29 13.52 9.21 7.02
CA GLY A 29 14.70 9.56 6.25
C GLY A 29 14.44 10.77 5.35
N LYS A 30 14.61 10.60 4.04
CA LYS A 30 14.38 11.65 3.04
C LYS A 30 13.03 11.53 2.36
N SER A 31 12.20 10.60 2.78
CA SER A 31 10.92 10.33 2.14
C SER A 31 9.76 10.52 3.08
N ARG A 32 8.60 10.76 2.49
CA ARG A 32 7.35 10.85 3.21
C ARG A 32 6.59 9.56 2.98
N ILE A 33 6.31 8.84 4.08
CA ILE A 33 5.52 7.63 4.09
C ILE A 33 4.08 8.00 4.41
N ASP A 34 3.11 7.32 3.80
CA ASP A 34 1.71 7.70 3.93
C ASP A 34 1.18 7.63 5.36
N PHE A 35 1.54 6.59 6.13
CA PHE A 35 1.09 6.45 7.51
C PHE A 35 2.15 5.84 8.41
N TYR A 36 2.23 6.37 9.61
CA TYR A 36 2.97 5.80 10.73
C TYR A 36 1.97 5.41 11.81
N MET A 37 2.12 4.23 12.41
CA MET A 37 1.22 3.78 13.47
C MET A 37 2.02 3.18 14.62
N GLU A 38 1.41 3.17 15.81
CA GLU A 38 1.96 2.54 17.01
C GLU A 38 0.92 1.65 17.66
N LYS A 39 1.38 0.52 18.17
CA LYS A 39 0.55 -0.37 18.98
C LYS A 39 1.46 -1.03 20.02
N GLY A 40 1.28 -0.66 21.30
CA GLY A 40 2.21 -1.03 22.34
C GLY A 40 3.59 -0.47 22.02
N GLU A 41 4.61 -1.33 22.00
CA GLU A 41 5.97 -0.93 21.67
C GLU A 41 6.30 -1.09 20.18
N GLN A 42 5.34 -1.57 19.37
CA GLN A 42 5.55 -1.81 17.96
C GLN A 42 5.30 -0.54 17.15
N LYS A 43 6.16 -0.30 16.16
CA LYS A 43 6.07 0.84 15.25
C LYS A 43 5.85 0.31 13.83
N TYR A 44 4.90 0.91 13.13
CA TYR A 44 4.46 0.47 11.81
C TYR A 44 4.58 1.59 10.79
N LEU A 45 4.95 1.22 9.58
CA LEU A 45 4.91 2.13 8.43
C LEU A 45 4.05 1.50 7.34
N LEU A 46 3.18 2.30 6.76
CA LEU A 46 2.28 1.85 5.69
C LEU A 46 2.36 2.81 4.51
N GLU A 47 2.65 2.26 3.34
CA GLU A 47 2.61 3.01 2.09
C GLU A 47 1.38 2.58 1.31
N VAL A 48 0.67 3.54 0.74
CA VAL A 48 -0.61 3.33 0.05
C VAL A 48 -0.41 3.50 -1.45
N LYS A 49 -0.92 2.54 -2.22
CA LYS A 49 -0.93 2.60 -3.69
C LYS A 49 -2.35 2.33 -4.17
N GLY A 50 -2.93 3.28 -4.91
CA GLY A 50 -4.23 3.07 -5.53
C GLY A 50 -4.09 2.22 -6.79
N CYS A 51 -4.90 1.18 -6.92
CA CYS A 51 -4.89 0.33 -8.10
C CYS A 51 -6.18 0.50 -8.87
N THR A 52 -6.06 0.95 -10.13
CA THR A 52 -7.19 1.21 -11.03
C THR A 52 -7.07 0.49 -12.37
N LEU A 53 -6.00 -0.28 -12.58
CA LEU A 53 -5.78 -1.02 -13.83
C LEU A 53 -6.13 -2.49 -13.64
N GLU A 54 -6.96 -3.02 -14.51
CA GLU A 54 -7.37 -4.41 -14.51
C GLU A 54 -7.19 -5.01 -15.89
N VAL A 55 -6.65 -6.23 -15.96
CA VAL A 55 -6.54 -7.03 -17.17
C VAL A 55 -6.94 -8.46 -16.83
N ASP A 56 -7.95 -8.97 -17.50
CA ASP A 56 -8.43 -10.35 -17.33
C ASP A 56 -8.72 -10.74 -15.86
N GLY A 57 -9.31 -9.81 -15.11
CA GLY A 57 -9.70 -10.07 -13.73
C GLY A 57 -8.60 -9.90 -12.69
N ILE A 58 -7.43 -9.43 -13.10
CA ILE A 58 -6.28 -9.19 -12.20
C ILE A 58 -5.95 -7.71 -12.18
N GLY A 59 -5.75 -7.15 -10.99
CA GLY A 59 -5.27 -5.78 -10.85
C GLY A 59 -3.76 -5.69 -11.11
N TYR A 60 -3.31 -4.60 -11.70
CA TYR A 60 -1.88 -4.36 -11.96
C TYR A 60 -1.47 -2.98 -11.47
N PHE A 61 -0.27 -2.90 -10.91
CA PHE A 61 0.34 -1.64 -10.50
C PHE A 61 1.83 -1.64 -10.88
N PRO A 62 2.41 -0.55 -11.39
CA PRO A 62 1.74 0.74 -11.69
C PRO A 62 1.05 0.72 -13.06
N ASP A 63 0.17 1.69 -13.29
CA ASP A 63 -0.45 1.90 -14.61
C ASP A 63 0.46 2.72 -15.53
N ALA A 64 1.42 3.45 -14.95
CA ALA A 64 2.45 4.21 -15.65
C ALA A 64 3.77 4.09 -14.88
N PRO A 65 4.95 4.30 -15.51
CA PRO A 65 6.22 4.19 -14.81
C PRO A 65 6.29 5.10 -13.57
N THR A 66 6.84 4.57 -12.47
CA THR A 66 6.96 5.28 -11.21
C THR A 66 8.28 4.97 -10.52
N GLU A 67 9.24 5.88 -10.60
CA GLU A 67 10.50 5.79 -9.86
C GLU A 67 10.25 5.95 -8.36
N ARG A 68 9.29 6.80 -8.00
CA ARG A 68 8.92 7.06 -6.62
C ARG A 68 8.35 5.79 -5.96
N GLY A 69 7.54 5.02 -6.68
CA GLY A 69 7.01 3.76 -6.15
C GLY A 69 8.10 2.76 -5.84
N VAL A 70 9.09 2.63 -6.73
CA VAL A 70 10.24 1.75 -6.53
C VAL A 70 11.06 2.20 -5.32
N LYS A 71 11.34 3.51 -5.23
CA LYS A 71 12.08 4.09 -4.12
C LYS A 71 11.40 3.82 -2.77
N HIS A 72 10.08 3.99 -2.70
CA HIS A 72 9.32 3.75 -1.48
C HIS A 72 9.42 2.29 -1.03
N LEU A 73 9.42 1.33 -1.96
CA LEU A 73 9.58 -0.07 -1.61
C LEU A 73 10.97 -0.35 -1.02
N HIS A 74 12.02 0.24 -1.58
CA HIS A 74 13.37 0.11 -1.03
C HIS A 74 13.45 0.69 0.38
N GLU A 75 12.81 1.82 0.62
CA GLU A 75 12.80 2.45 1.94
C GLU A 75 12.01 1.65 2.97
N LEU A 76 10.90 1.04 2.57
CA LEU A 76 10.16 0.14 3.45
C LEU A 76 11.00 -1.08 3.83
N ALA A 77 11.73 -1.66 2.88
CA ALA A 77 12.61 -2.78 3.15
C ALA A 77 13.70 -2.41 4.16
N GLN A 78 14.31 -1.23 4.02
CA GLN A 78 15.30 -0.73 4.96
C GLN A 78 14.70 -0.48 6.34
N ALA A 79 13.52 0.11 6.40
CA ALA A 79 12.83 0.38 7.66
C ALA A 79 12.46 -0.93 8.37
N GLN A 80 12.06 -1.95 7.62
CA GLN A 80 11.76 -3.26 8.16
C GLN A 80 12.99 -3.85 8.87
N GLN A 81 14.15 -3.73 8.25
CA GLN A 81 15.41 -4.18 8.84
C GLN A 81 15.80 -3.36 10.07
N ALA A 82 15.36 -2.12 10.13
CA ALA A 82 15.64 -1.23 11.27
C ALA A 82 14.67 -1.40 12.45
N GLY A 83 13.71 -2.34 12.35
CA GLY A 83 12.81 -2.67 13.45
C GLY A 83 11.37 -2.20 13.29
N TYR A 84 11.06 -1.48 12.23
CA TYR A 84 9.66 -1.13 11.92
C TYR A 84 8.95 -2.33 11.32
N ARG A 85 7.64 -2.38 11.51
CA ARG A 85 6.80 -3.36 10.81
C ARG A 85 6.16 -2.64 9.64
N CYS A 86 6.57 -3.00 8.43
CA CYS A 86 6.22 -2.25 7.23
C CYS A 86 5.24 -3.03 6.35
N ALA A 87 4.39 -2.27 5.66
CA ALA A 87 3.47 -2.83 4.67
C ALA A 87 3.28 -1.85 3.52
N VAL A 88 3.06 -2.40 2.33
CA VAL A 88 2.51 -1.66 1.20
C VAL A 88 1.09 -2.16 0.99
N ALA A 89 0.13 -1.24 0.92
CA ALA A 89 -1.28 -1.55 0.76
C ALA A 89 -1.76 -1.08 -0.61
N PHE A 90 -2.21 -2.02 -1.41
CA PHE A 90 -2.84 -1.73 -2.69
C PHE A 90 -4.34 -1.58 -2.46
N VAL A 91 -4.85 -0.37 -2.63
CA VAL A 91 -6.28 -0.08 -2.52
C VAL A 91 -6.89 -0.38 -3.88
N ILE A 92 -7.65 -1.47 -3.97
CA ILE A 92 -8.24 -1.92 -5.23
C ILE A 92 -9.56 -1.18 -5.44
N GLN A 93 -9.53 -0.17 -6.30
CA GLN A 93 -10.69 0.69 -6.57
C GLN A 93 -11.57 0.11 -7.67
N MET A 94 -11.76 -1.21 -7.64
CA MET A 94 -12.51 -1.94 -8.67
C MET A 94 -13.27 -3.09 -8.02
N GLU A 95 -14.56 -3.20 -8.32
CA GLU A 95 -15.37 -4.31 -7.84
C GLU A 95 -14.88 -5.64 -8.43
N GLY A 96 -14.88 -6.68 -7.60
CA GLY A 96 -14.58 -8.04 -8.05
C GLY A 96 -13.12 -8.38 -8.25
N ILE A 97 -12.21 -7.42 -8.08
CA ILE A 97 -10.76 -7.66 -8.19
C ILE A 97 -10.21 -7.89 -6.78
N THR A 98 -9.47 -8.97 -6.57
CA THR A 98 -9.03 -9.42 -5.26
C THR A 98 -7.52 -9.47 -5.08
N GLU A 99 -6.75 -9.25 -6.14
CA GLU A 99 -5.29 -9.24 -6.06
C GLU A 99 -4.69 -8.21 -7.00
N VAL A 100 -3.47 -7.79 -6.70
CA VAL A 100 -2.70 -6.88 -7.54
C VAL A 100 -1.35 -7.54 -7.82
N ARG A 101 -0.92 -7.49 -9.07
CA ARG A 101 0.39 -7.96 -9.49
C ARG A 101 1.24 -6.81 -10.00
N PRO A 102 2.57 -6.89 -9.88
CA PRO A 102 3.42 -5.86 -10.44
C PRO A 102 3.31 -5.84 -11.97
N ASN A 103 3.14 -4.64 -12.50
CA ASN A 103 3.05 -4.44 -13.95
C ASN A 103 4.46 -4.36 -14.54
N VAL A 104 5.08 -5.53 -14.73
CA VAL A 104 6.48 -5.63 -15.17
C VAL A 104 6.70 -5.16 -16.58
N SER A 105 5.67 -5.13 -17.40
CA SER A 105 5.75 -4.57 -18.75
C SER A 105 5.94 -3.05 -18.72
N THR A 106 5.36 -2.38 -17.74
CA THR A 106 5.43 -0.93 -17.59
C THR A 106 6.63 -0.50 -16.74
N GLN A 107 6.90 -1.24 -15.65
CA GLN A 107 7.98 -0.91 -14.71
C GLN A 107 8.56 -2.21 -14.16
N PRO A 108 9.54 -2.83 -14.86
CA PRO A 108 10.16 -4.08 -14.38
C PRO A 108 10.76 -3.96 -12.98
N GLU A 109 11.35 -2.80 -12.67
CA GLU A 109 11.98 -2.53 -11.38
C GLU A 109 10.99 -2.58 -10.21
N PHE A 110 9.72 -2.29 -10.47
CA PHE A 110 8.70 -2.36 -9.43
C PHE A 110 8.49 -3.81 -8.98
N GLY A 111 8.47 -4.75 -9.91
CA GLY A 111 8.36 -6.18 -9.60
C GLY A 111 9.53 -6.67 -8.77
N THR A 112 10.74 -6.29 -9.16
CA THR A 112 11.97 -6.64 -8.42
C THR A 112 11.95 -6.03 -7.01
N ALA A 113 11.62 -4.74 -6.91
CA ALA A 113 11.57 -4.04 -5.62
C ALA A 113 10.51 -4.63 -4.70
N LEU A 114 9.35 -5.00 -5.25
CA LEU A 114 8.28 -5.61 -4.47
C LEU A 114 8.70 -6.98 -3.92
N ALA A 115 9.34 -7.80 -4.75
CA ALA A 115 9.84 -9.11 -4.34
C ALA A 115 10.90 -8.97 -3.24
N GLU A 116 11.83 -8.03 -3.40
CA GLU A 116 12.88 -7.77 -2.41
C GLU A 116 12.30 -7.26 -1.08
N ALA A 117 11.33 -6.35 -1.15
CA ALA A 117 10.66 -5.83 0.05
C ALA A 117 9.95 -6.95 0.80
N LYS A 118 9.24 -7.80 0.07
CA LYS A 118 8.54 -8.95 0.65
C LYS A 118 9.53 -9.93 1.30
N ALA A 119 10.64 -10.19 0.64
CA ALA A 119 11.70 -11.06 1.19
C ALA A 119 12.31 -10.46 2.47
N ALA A 120 12.35 -9.13 2.59
CA ALA A 120 12.83 -8.45 3.80
C ALA A 120 11.80 -8.43 4.94
N GLY A 121 10.58 -8.87 4.70
CA GLY A 121 9.52 -8.93 5.70
C GLY A 121 8.42 -7.88 5.55
N VAL A 122 8.49 -7.04 4.53
CA VAL A 122 7.42 -6.06 4.25
C VAL A 122 6.18 -6.81 3.80
N ARG A 123 5.05 -6.53 4.44
CA ARG A 123 3.78 -7.16 4.08
C ARG A 123 3.18 -6.49 2.85
N VAL A 124 2.56 -7.30 2.00
CA VAL A 124 1.83 -6.80 0.84
C VAL A 124 0.35 -7.03 1.13
N LEU A 125 -0.40 -5.94 1.24
CA LEU A 125 -1.83 -6.00 1.56
C LEU A 125 -2.66 -5.61 0.35
N PHE A 126 -3.73 -6.36 0.13
CA PHE A 126 -4.76 -6.04 -0.85
C PHE A 126 -5.99 -5.57 -0.08
N LEU A 127 -6.35 -4.33 -0.23
CA LEU A 127 -7.52 -3.75 0.41
C LEU A 127 -8.65 -3.69 -0.60
N LEU A 128 -9.61 -4.60 -0.45
CA LEU A 128 -10.74 -4.73 -1.35
C LEU A 128 -11.80 -3.71 -0.97
N CYS A 129 -12.36 -3.05 -1.98
CA CYS A 129 -13.29 -1.95 -1.76
C CYS A 129 -14.67 -2.23 -2.33
N ARG A 130 -15.68 -1.69 -1.63
CA ARG A 130 -16.98 -1.47 -2.22
C ARG A 130 -16.93 -0.10 -2.88
N VAL A 131 -17.21 -0.06 -4.17
CA VAL A 131 -17.18 1.17 -4.96
C VAL A 131 -18.60 1.62 -5.20
N GLY A 132 -18.96 2.78 -4.62
CA GLY A 132 -20.24 3.43 -4.88
C GLY A 132 -20.08 4.55 -5.88
N ARG A 133 -21.16 5.22 -6.21
CA ARG A 133 -21.16 6.33 -7.16
C ARG A 133 -20.20 7.45 -6.73
N ASP A 134 -20.28 7.83 -5.47
CA ASP A 134 -19.47 8.91 -4.89
C ASP A 134 -18.74 8.44 -3.63
N SER A 135 -18.55 7.11 -3.48
CA SER A 135 -17.98 6.55 -2.26
C SER A 135 -17.02 5.41 -2.54
N LEU A 136 -16.09 5.23 -1.63
CA LEU A 136 -15.16 4.12 -1.62
C LEU A 136 -15.02 3.66 -0.17
N GLU A 137 -15.19 2.37 0.07
CA GLU A 137 -15.07 1.80 1.42
C GLU A 137 -14.28 0.51 1.37
N ILE A 138 -13.29 0.37 2.24
CA ILE A 138 -12.53 -0.87 2.37
C ILE A 138 -13.39 -1.88 3.15
N VAL A 139 -13.70 -3.02 2.53
CA VAL A 139 -14.57 -4.03 3.11
C VAL A 139 -13.86 -5.33 3.43
N GLU A 140 -12.66 -5.56 2.89
CA GLU A 140 -11.92 -6.80 3.11
C GLU A 140 -10.42 -6.54 2.95
N GLN A 141 -9.61 -7.27 3.74
CA GLN A 141 -8.15 -7.24 3.63
C GLN A 141 -7.68 -8.64 3.27
N ARG A 142 -6.80 -8.71 2.27
CA ARG A 142 -6.10 -9.94 1.91
C ARG A 142 -4.61 -9.67 1.87
N GLU A 143 -3.82 -10.71 1.97
CA GLU A 143 -2.36 -10.58 1.96
C GLU A 143 -1.78 -11.30 0.76
N GLY A 144 -0.88 -10.60 0.06
CA GLY A 144 -0.20 -11.15 -1.11
C GLY A 144 1.18 -11.70 -0.83
#